data_9a69bdf281d8f29b2f6fc63e282fc467
#
_entry.id   9a69bdf281d8f29b2f6fc63e282fc467
#
_cell.length_a   1.000
_cell.length_b   1.000
_cell.length_c   1.000
_cell.angle_alpha   90.00
_cell.angle_beta   90.00
_cell.angle_gamma   90.00
#
_symmetry.space_group_name_H-M   'P 1'
#
loop_
_entity.id
_entity.type
_entity.pdbx_description
1 polymer ?
#
loop_
_entity_poly.entity_id
_entity_poly.type
_entity_poly.pdbx_seq_one_letter_code
_entity_poly.pdbx_strand_id
1 'polypeptide(L)'
;MLKIKSKQLYRVKITIEKFILDMVLPNRCVRCHREGGIFCDRCKKYISIINPGYVMNDMYGFEKLLVAGLKEGWFERMVRDFKYRGRRDYGEFLAEKLGEVIFGEVKRMKLDDRSSEVERIKLNDRSSDKLGDAPVEVLRMMDAEMQEIRKIVLVPLPTIRKHIWERGFDHTLRLCFELEKFLSKRLEKLGVKVEYEDLLVRKNKTVQVGKVKKERMRQAEKAYGIRDGMKIENKTLYILVDDVTTTGASLAAAKKILQADHVWAAVLMKER
;
A
#
# COMPACT_ATOMS: atom_id res chain seq x y z
N MET A 1 13.14 -12.98 19.26
CA MET A 1 12.00 -13.60 19.98
C MET A 1 10.88 -12.61 20.34
N LEU A 2 11.16 -11.40 20.83
CA LEU A 2 10.15 -10.39 21.22
C LEU A 2 9.27 -9.90 20.04
N LYS A 3 9.81 -9.80 18.81
CA LYS A 3 9.08 -9.38 17.60
C LYS A 3 7.96 -10.35 17.20
N ILE A 4 8.18 -11.64 17.29
CA ILE A 4 7.19 -12.69 16.94
C ILE A 4 6.01 -12.62 17.91
N LYS A 5 6.26 -12.40 19.20
CA LYS A 5 5.20 -12.27 20.21
C LYS A 5 4.29 -11.05 19.97
N SER A 6 4.84 -9.90 19.55
CA SER A 6 4.03 -8.70 19.31
C SER A 6 3.14 -8.82 18.06
N LYS A 7 3.64 -9.38 16.96
CA LYS A 7 2.83 -9.67 15.75
C LYS A 7 1.71 -10.68 16.05
N GLN A 8 2.02 -11.72 16.81
CA GLN A 8 1.08 -12.77 17.16
C GLN A 8 -0.05 -12.25 18.08
N LEU A 9 0.30 -11.44 19.08
CA LEU A 9 -0.66 -10.75 19.94
C LEU A 9 -1.58 -9.80 19.14
N TYR A 10 -1.02 -9.04 18.21
CA TYR A 10 -1.80 -8.15 17.34
C TYR A 10 -2.78 -8.93 16.44
N ARG A 11 -2.34 -10.06 15.87
CA ARG A 11 -3.21 -10.96 15.08
C ARG A 11 -4.38 -11.49 15.90
N VAL A 12 -4.11 -12.00 17.11
CA VAL A 12 -5.14 -12.51 18.03
C VAL A 12 -6.13 -11.41 18.39
N LYS A 13 -5.65 -10.22 18.75
CA LYS A 13 -6.50 -9.07 19.08
C LYS A 13 -7.46 -8.71 17.94
N ILE A 14 -6.96 -8.63 16.70
CA ILE A 14 -7.78 -8.33 15.52
C ILE A 14 -8.85 -9.39 15.28
N THR A 15 -8.52 -10.67 15.45
CA THR A 15 -9.47 -11.78 15.25
C THR A 15 -10.61 -11.72 16.28
N ILE A 16 -10.28 -11.46 17.55
CA ILE A 16 -11.27 -11.33 18.62
C ILE A 16 -12.16 -10.09 18.38
N GLU A 17 -11.57 -8.94 18.04
CA GLU A 17 -12.33 -7.72 17.75
C GLU A 17 -13.31 -7.93 16.58
N LYS A 18 -12.90 -8.62 15.52
CA LYS A 18 -13.76 -8.93 14.37
C LYS A 18 -14.94 -9.81 14.82
N PHE A 19 -14.68 -10.87 15.57
CA PHE A 19 -15.72 -11.78 16.06
C PHE A 19 -16.77 -11.06 16.91
N ILE A 20 -16.34 -10.18 17.82
CA ILE A 20 -17.25 -9.40 18.68
C ILE A 20 -18.08 -8.40 17.84
N LEU A 21 -17.44 -7.70 16.88
CA LEU A 21 -18.14 -6.73 16.05
C LEU A 21 -19.16 -7.39 15.12
N ASP A 22 -18.82 -8.52 14.53
CA ASP A 22 -19.74 -9.27 13.65
C ASP A 22 -20.97 -9.80 14.43
N MET A 23 -20.82 -10.06 15.73
CA MET A 23 -21.90 -10.57 16.57
C MET A 23 -22.85 -9.46 17.07
N VAL A 24 -22.36 -8.21 17.24
CA VAL A 24 -23.13 -7.12 17.88
C VAL A 24 -23.72 -6.13 16.87
N LEU A 25 -23.09 -5.97 15.69
CA LEU A 25 -23.50 -4.99 14.68
C LEU A 25 -23.76 -5.68 13.33
N PRO A 26 -25.03 -5.81 12.92
CA PRO A 26 -25.33 -6.34 11.59
C PRO A 26 -24.68 -5.44 10.53
N ASN A 27 -23.84 -6.05 9.69
CA ASN A 27 -23.18 -5.36 8.62
C ASN A 27 -24.18 -4.89 7.57
N ARG A 28 -24.32 -3.57 7.43
CA ARG A 28 -25.16 -2.94 6.40
C ARG A 28 -24.30 -2.51 5.21
N CYS A 29 -24.78 -2.79 4.02
CA CYS A 29 -24.15 -2.40 2.78
C CYS A 29 -23.89 -0.88 2.74
N VAL A 30 -22.63 -0.48 2.53
CA VAL A 30 -22.21 0.94 2.50
C VAL A 30 -22.92 1.73 1.40
N ARG A 31 -23.31 1.06 0.32
CA ARG A 31 -23.96 1.70 -0.83
C ARG A 31 -25.48 1.80 -0.68
N CYS A 32 -26.15 0.70 -0.33
CA CYS A 32 -27.62 0.63 -0.36
C CYS A 32 -28.26 0.36 1.01
N HIS A 33 -27.47 0.28 2.09
CA HIS A 33 -27.87 0.09 3.48
C HIS A 33 -28.64 -1.21 3.78
N ARG A 34 -28.74 -2.16 2.83
CA ARG A 34 -29.33 -3.49 3.09
C ARG A 34 -28.40 -4.32 3.97
N GLU A 35 -28.96 -5.20 4.76
CA GLU A 35 -28.22 -6.20 5.54
C GLU A 35 -27.52 -7.21 4.61
N GLY A 36 -26.43 -7.83 5.07
CA GLY A 36 -25.73 -8.87 4.30
C GLY A 36 -24.27 -8.58 4.00
N GLY A 37 -23.60 -7.75 4.79
CA GLY A 37 -22.18 -7.47 4.70
C GLY A 37 -21.83 -6.03 4.32
N ILE A 38 -20.53 -5.72 4.26
CA ILE A 38 -20.01 -4.38 3.88
C ILE A 38 -20.55 -3.96 2.51
N PHE A 39 -20.63 -4.92 1.60
CA PHE A 39 -21.34 -4.79 0.32
C PHE A 39 -22.22 -6.03 0.11
N CYS A 40 -23.49 -5.81 -0.17
CA CYS A 40 -24.37 -6.89 -0.60
C CYS A 40 -23.95 -7.36 -2.02
N ASP A 41 -24.29 -8.59 -2.41
CA ASP A 41 -23.89 -9.20 -3.68
C ASP A 41 -24.23 -8.36 -4.90
N ARG A 42 -25.39 -7.68 -4.87
CA ARG A 42 -25.80 -6.76 -5.93
C ARG A 42 -24.86 -5.57 -6.08
N CYS A 43 -24.45 -4.96 -4.95
CA CYS A 43 -23.56 -3.81 -4.99
C CYS A 43 -22.10 -4.21 -5.29
N LYS A 44 -21.68 -5.39 -4.84
CA LYS A 44 -20.31 -5.91 -5.05
C LYS A 44 -19.95 -6.03 -6.53
N LYS A 45 -20.90 -6.42 -7.38
CA LYS A 45 -20.71 -6.52 -8.84
C LYS A 45 -20.33 -5.20 -9.52
N TYR A 46 -20.76 -4.06 -8.96
CA TYR A 46 -20.53 -2.74 -9.57
C TYR A 46 -19.30 -2.00 -9.03
N ILE A 47 -18.73 -2.45 -7.92
CA ILE A 47 -17.68 -1.71 -7.22
C ILE A 47 -16.37 -1.66 -8.00
N SER A 48 -15.97 -2.76 -8.62
CA SER A 48 -14.75 -2.85 -9.42
C SER A 48 -14.81 -1.97 -10.68
N ILE A 49 -16.01 -1.81 -11.23
CA ILE A 49 -16.24 -1.02 -12.45
C ILE A 49 -16.27 0.48 -12.15
N ILE A 50 -16.88 0.87 -11.01
CA ILE A 50 -17.14 2.28 -10.69
C ILE A 50 -15.91 2.99 -10.12
N ASN A 51 -15.04 2.25 -9.43
CA ASN A 51 -13.84 2.84 -8.82
C ASN A 51 -12.63 1.90 -9.00
N PRO A 52 -12.05 1.86 -10.22
CA PRO A 52 -10.88 1.05 -10.49
C PRO A 52 -9.64 1.63 -9.79
N GLY A 53 -8.78 0.74 -9.29
CA GLY A 53 -7.45 1.12 -8.87
C GLY A 53 -6.55 1.43 -10.07
N TYR A 54 -5.47 2.16 -9.84
CA TYR A 54 -4.54 2.55 -10.89
C TYR A 54 -3.10 2.65 -10.38
N VAL A 55 -2.15 2.66 -11.32
CA VAL A 55 -0.71 2.78 -11.06
C VAL A 55 -0.20 4.06 -11.71
N MET A 56 0.66 4.77 -11.02
CA MET A 56 1.38 5.94 -11.53
C MET A 56 2.88 5.64 -11.43
N ASN A 57 3.59 5.80 -12.53
CA ASN A 57 5.04 5.66 -12.56
C ASN A 57 5.72 7.00 -12.24
N ASP A 58 6.93 6.94 -11.71
CA ASP A 58 7.82 8.08 -11.40
C ASP A 58 7.17 9.21 -10.58
N MET A 59 6.22 8.84 -9.72
CA MET A 59 5.50 9.78 -8.88
C MET A 59 6.17 9.93 -7.51
N TYR A 60 6.45 11.17 -7.11
CA TYR A 60 7.08 11.50 -5.81
C TYR A 60 8.46 10.85 -5.59
N GLY A 61 9.16 10.48 -6.68
CA GLY A 61 10.44 9.77 -6.64
C GLY A 61 10.32 8.27 -6.35
N PHE A 62 9.10 7.71 -6.41
CA PHE A 62 8.87 6.26 -6.40
C PHE A 62 8.80 5.74 -7.83
N GLU A 63 9.35 4.56 -8.08
CA GLU A 63 9.17 3.87 -9.35
C GLU A 63 7.67 3.66 -9.63
N LYS A 64 6.92 3.27 -8.59
CA LYS A 64 5.48 3.05 -8.68
C LYS A 64 4.73 3.58 -7.47
N LEU A 65 3.64 4.28 -7.73
CA LEU A 65 2.61 4.64 -6.78
C LEU A 65 1.32 3.90 -7.13
N LEU A 66 0.93 2.98 -6.28
CA LEU A 66 -0.23 2.11 -6.42
C LEU A 66 -1.41 2.74 -5.66
N VAL A 67 -2.53 2.95 -6.34
CA VAL A 67 -3.70 3.63 -5.77
C VAL A 67 -4.92 2.72 -5.86
N ALA A 68 -5.59 2.46 -4.73
CA ALA A 68 -6.73 1.53 -4.69
C ALA A 68 -7.97 2.07 -5.38
N GLY A 69 -8.15 3.40 -5.44
CA GLY A 69 -9.29 4.00 -6.08
C GLY A 69 -9.30 5.52 -6.07
N LEU A 70 -10.28 6.09 -6.77
CA LEU A 70 -10.49 7.54 -6.83
C LEU A 70 -11.07 8.07 -5.52
N LYS A 71 -10.69 9.31 -5.14
CA LYS A 71 -11.21 10.01 -3.97
C LYS A 71 -12.60 10.58 -4.29
N GLU A 72 -13.60 9.71 -4.33
CA GLU A 72 -14.97 10.12 -4.61
C GLU A 72 -16.02 9.15 -4.05
N GLY A 73 -17.21 9.67 -3.84
CA GLY A 73 -18.40 8.92 -3.53
C GLY A 73 -18.32 8.03 -2.29
N TRP A 74 -18.73 6.78 -2.44
CA TRP A 74 -18.77 5.78 -1.36
C TRP A 74 -17.37 5.34 -0.92
N PHE A 75 -16.38 5.33 -1.81
CA PHE A 75 -15.02 4.89 -1.50
C PHE A 75 -14.32 5.89 -0.56
N GLU A 76 -14.42 7.19 -0.87
CA GLU A 76 -13.91 8.24 0.02
C GLU A 76 -14.57 8.18 1.40
N ARG A 77 -15.91 7.98 1.43
CA ARG A 77 -16.65 7.82 2.70
C ARG A 77 -16.15 6.62 3.49
N MET A 78 -15.92 5.48 2.83
CA MET A 78 -15.42 4.27 3.48
C MET A 78 -14.02 4.47 4.07
N VAL A 79 -13.08 5.07 3.32
CA VAL A 79 -11.73 5.37 3.82
C VAL A 79 -11.78 6.34 5.00
N ARG A 80 -12.66 7.35 4.93
CA ARG A 80 -12.87 8.30 6.04
C ARG A 80 -13.46 7.60 7.28
N ASP A 81 -14.43 6.74 7.10
CA ASP A 81 -15.07 6.03 8.20
C ASP A 81 -14.12 5.00 8.83
N PHE A 82 -13.30 4.33 8.02
CA PHE A 82 -12.20 3.50 8.49
C PHE A 82 -11.21 4.30 9.32
N LYS A 83 -10.83 5.50 8.86
CA LYS A 83 -9.84 6.35 9.51
C LYS A 83 -10.35 7.02 10.79
N TYR A 84 -11.60 7.51 10.81
CA TYR A 84 -12.07 8.42 11.84
C TYR A 84 -13.28 7.95 12.64
N ARG A 85 -14.02 6.93 12.17
CA ARG A 85 -15.27 6.46 12.81
C ARG A 85 -15.15 5.04 13.36
N GLY A 86 -13.94 4.53 13.49
CA GLY A 86 -13.70 3.21 14.09
C GLY A 86 -14.22 2.01 13.29
N ARG A 87 -14.59 2.20 12.00
CA ARG A 87 -15.07 1.12 11.12
C ARG A 87 -13.90 0.22 10.69
N ARG A 88 -13.36 -0.50 11.65
CA ARG A 88 -12.23 -1.43 11.48
C ARG A 88 -12.56 -2.58 10.54
N ASP A 89 -13.83 -2.94 10.43
CA ASP A 89 -14.40 -3.92 9.53
C ASP A 89 -14.15 -3.58 8.05
N TYR A 90 -14.04 -2.31 7.69
CA TYR A 90 -13.70 -1.89 6.33
C TYR A 90 -12.26 -2.23 5.91
N GLY A 91 -11.36 -2.50 6.85
CA GLY A 91 -9.95 -2.76 6.59
C GLY A 91 -9.71 -3.92 5.63
N GLU A 92 -10.46 -5.02 5.75
CA GLU A 92 -10.35 -6.18 4.86
C GLU A 92 -10.70 -5.82 3.40
N PHE A 93 -11.83 -5.15 3.18
CA PHE A 93 -12.24 -4.73 1.85
C PHE A 93 -11.27 -3.71 1.21
N LEU A 94 -10.83 -2.72 2.00
CA LEU A 94 -9.87 -1.71 1.53
C LEU A 94 -8.53 -2.35 1.18
N ALA A 95 -8.10 -3.34 1.96
CA ALA A 95 -6.90 -4.13 1.67
C ALA A 95 -7.07 -5.00 0.43
N GLU A 96 -8.25 -5.62 0.21
CA GLU A 96 -8.52 -6.34 -1.04
C GLU A 96 -8.37 -5.42 -2.25
N LYS A 97 -8.98 -4.24 -2.21
CA LYS A 97 -8.90 -3.26 -3.29
C LYS A 97 -7.47 -2.82 -3.61
N LEU A 98 -6.70 -2.46 -2.60
CA LEU A 98 -5.29 -2.09 -2.77
C LEU A 98 -4.45 -3.30 -3.17
N GLY A 99 -4.73 -4.46 -2.59
CA GLY A 99 -4.06 -5.71 -2.86
C GLY A 99 -4.26 -6.21 -4.30
N GLU A 100 -5.42 -5.98 -4.91
CA GLU A 100 -5.67 -6.27 -6.33
C GLU A 100 -4.71 -5.47 -7.24
N VAL A 101 -4.49 -4.19 -6.94
CA VAL A 101 -3.56 -3.33 -7.69
C VAL A 101 -2.12 -3.80 -7.51
N ILE A 102 -1.71 -4.07 -6.26
CA ILE A 102 -0.36 -4.58 -5.94
C ILE A 102 -0.13 -5.92 -6.64
N PHE A 103 -1.08 -6.86 -6.52
CA PHE A 103 -0.98 -8.17 -7.13
C PHE A 103 -0.88 -8.11 -8.64
N GLY A 104 -1.72 -7.29 -9.28
CA GLY A 104 -1.70 -7.09 -10.73
C GLY A 104 -0.34 -6.59 -11.22
N GLU A 105 0.26 -5.63 -10.50
CA GLU A 105 1.55 -5.05 -10.85
C GLU A 105 2.72 -6.01 -10.61
N VAL A 106 2.73 -6.71 -9.48
CA VAL A 106 3.74 -7.74 -9.19
C VAL A 106 3.63 -8.92 -10.17
N LYS A 107 2.40 -9.34 -10.50
CA LYS A 107 2.16 -10.40 -11.48
C LYS A 107 2.68 -9.98 -12.86
N ARG A 108 2.40 -8.76 -13.32
CA ARG A 108 2.91 -8.23 -14.59
C ARG A 108 4.43 -8.28 -14.62
N MET A 109 5.09 -7.74 -13.60
CA MET A 109 6.54 -7.74 -13.46
C MET A 109 7.14 -9.17 -13.53
N LYS A 110 6.45 -10.18 -12.96
CA LYS A 110 6.93 -11.58 -12.96
C LYS A 110 6.61 -12.36 -14.23
N LEU A 111 5.64 -11.94 -15.03
CA LEU A 111 5.16 -12.68 -16.22
C LEU A 111 5.62 -12.06 -17.54
N ASP A 112 5.98 -10.77 -17.59
CA ASP A 112 6.42 -10.10 -18.82
C ASP A 112 7.67 -10.74 -19.44
N ASP A 113 8.42 -11.56 -18.68
CA ASP A 113 9.57 -12.31 -19.18
C ASP A 113 9.21 -13.47 -20.14
N ARG A 114 8.00 -14.03 -20.05
CA ARG A 114 7.60 -15.20 -20.86
C ARG A 114 7.00 -14.86 -22.22
N SER A 115 6.46 -13.65 -22.37
CA SER A 115 5.82 -13.19 -23.62
C SER A 115 6.71 -12.27 -24.44
N SER A 116 7.70 -11.61 -23.83
CA SER A 116 8.54 -10.61 -24.49
C SER A 116 9.53 -11.20 -25.49
N GLU A 117 9.92 -12.47 -25.35
CA GLU A 117 10.82 -13.10 -26.32
C GLU A 117 10.14 -13.38 -27.66
N VAL A 118 8.84 -13.66 -27.64
CA VAL A 118 8.06 -13.97 -28.86
C VAL A 118 7.50 -12.71 -29.54
N GLU A 119 7.10 -11.67 -28.78
CA GLU A 119 6.59 -10.42 -29.34
C GLU A 119 7.68 -9.41 -29.72
N ARG A 120 8.83 -9.39 -29.01
CA ARG A 120 9.98 -8.52 -29.37
C ARG A 120 10.59 -8.84 -30.72
N ILE A 121 10.50 -10.08 -31.18
CA ILE A 121 10.97 -10.47 -32.52
C ILE A 121 10.05 -9.86 -33.61
N LYS A 122 8.77 -9.58 -33.31
CA LYS A 122 7.80 -9.02 -34.25
C LYS A 122 7.73 -7.49 -34.28
N LEU A 123 8.22 -6.78 -33.25
CA LEU A 123 8.15 -5.32 -33.14
C LEU A 123 9.40 -4.57 -33.58
N ASN A 124 10.48 -5.27 -33.88
CA ASN A 124 11.74 -4.64 -34.36
C ASN A 124 11.67 -4.09 -35.79
N ASP A 125 10.50 -4.17 -36.46
CA ASP A 125 10.36 -3.77 -37.86
C ASP A 125 9.45 -2.54 -38.09
N ARG A 126 9.04 -1.80 -37.04
CA ARG A 126 8.27 -0.56 -37.23
C ARG A 126 8.64 0.54 -36.23
N SER A 127 9.39 1.52 -36.76
CA SER A 127 9.43 2.95 -36.40
C SER A 127 9.77 3.38 -34.97
N SER A 128 10.97 3.92 -34.87
CA SER A 128 11.40 4.99 -33.96
C SER A 128 10.35 6.09 -33.83
N ASP A 129 9.87 6.39 -32.61
CA ASP A 129 9.74 7.77 -32.14
C ASP A 129 9.36 7.84 -30.65
N LYS A 130 10.27 8.48 -29.90
CA LYS A 130 10.06 9.19 -28.63
C LYS A 130 9.51 8.41 -27.43
N LEU A 131 10.38 7.67 -26.77
CA LEU A 131 10.29 7.37 -25.34
C LEU A 131 11.48 8.05 -24.63
N GLY A 132 11.20 8.65 -23.44
CA GLY A 132 12.14 9.50 -22.70
C GLY A 132 13.55 8.93 -22.50
N ASP A 133 14.51 9.82 -22.28
CA ASP A 133 15.96 9.72 -22.36
C ASP A 133 16.72 8.70 -21.47
N ALA A 134 16.10 7.63 -21.00
CA ALA A 134 16.83 6.57 -20.32
C ALA A 134 17.35 5.53 -21.33
N PRO A 135 18.64 5.14 -21.30
CA PRO A 135 19.16 4.09 -22.16
C PRO A 135 18.37 2.79 -21.98
N VAL A 136 17.97 2.17 -23.08
CA VAL A 136 17.19 0.90 -23.10
C VAL A 136 17.86 -0.19 -22.24
N GLU A 137 19.18 -0.18 -22.13
CA GLU A 137 19.96 -1.09 -21.29
C GLU A 137 19.68 -0.89 -19.78
N VAL A 138 19.56 0.36 -19.32
CA VAL A 138 19.25 0.67 -17.91
C VAL A 138 17.86 0.18 -17.55
N LEU A 139 16.87 0.36 -18.41
CA LEU A 139 15.52 -0.15 -18.22
C LEU A 139 15.50 -1.70 -18.19
N ARG A 140 16.27 -2.35 -19.06
CA ARG A 140 16.41 -3.82 -19.04
C ARG A 140 17.08 -4.35 -17.78
N MET A 141 18.10 -3.66 -17.26
CA MET A 141 18.78 -4.05 -16.01
C MET A 141 17.83 -3.90 -14.80
N MET A 142 17.08 -2.82 -14.73
CA MET A 142 16.07 -2.61 -13.68
C MET A 142 14.98 -3.67 -13.72
N ASP A 143 14.50 -4.04 -14.90
CA ASP A 143 13.51 -5.12 -15.07
C ASP A 143 14.07 -6.47 -14.61
N ALA A 144 15.33 -6.79 -14.92
CA ALA A 144 15.99 -8.02 -14.51
C ALA A 144 16.16 -8.10 -12.97
N GLU A 145 16.58 -7.02 -12.32
CA GLU A 145 16.70 -6.96 -10.85
C GLU A 145 15.35 -7.13 -10.17
N MET A 146 14.30 -6.51 -10.71
CA MET A 146 12.94 -6.65 -10.18
C MET A 146 12.39 -8.09 -10.30
N GLN A 147 12.83 -8.85 -11.29
CA GLN A 147 12.45 -10.27 -11.45
C GLN A 147 13.10 -11.17 -10.38
N GLU A 148 14.25 -10.81 -9.85
CA GLU A 148 14.92 -11.53 -8.76
C GLU A 148 14.27 -11.35 -7.40
N ILE A 149 13.35 -10.39 -7.23
CA ILE A 149 12.65 -10.17 -5.97
C ILE A 149 11.88 -11.42 -5.56
N ARG A 150 12.17 -11.94 -4.37
CA ARG A 150 11.50 -13.08 -3.75
C ARG A 150 10.76 -12.72 -2.47
N LYS A 151 10.93 -11.48 -2.02
CA LYS A 151 10.33 -10.97 -0.78
C LYS A 151 9.74 -9.59 -1.00
N ILE A 152 8.54 -9.38 -0.49
CA ILE A 152 7.87 -8.09 -0.39
C ILE A 152 7.64 -7.79 1.09
N VAL A 153 8.07 -6.61 1.52
CA VAL A 153 7.82 -6.10 2.86
C VAL A 153 6.88 -4.91 2.78
N LEU A 154 5.67 -5.07 3.33
CA LEU A 154 4.71 -3.98 3.49
C LEU A 154 5.09 -3.16 4.71
N VAL A 155 5.36 -1.87 4.51
CA VAL A 155 5.82 -0.96 5.57
C VAL A 155 4.73 0.06 5.87
N PRO A 156 4.02 -0.05 7.01
CA PRO A 156 3.04 0.97 7.38
C PRO A 156 3.71 2.31 7.63
N LEU A 157 3.17 3.38 7.05
CA LEU A 157 3.62 4.73 7.35
C LEU A 157 3.21 5.10 8.78
N PRO A 158 4.15 5.50 9.67
CA PRO A 158 3.85 5.72 11.08
C PRO A 158 2.83 6.83 11.32
N THR A 159 1.74 6.50 11.98
CA THR A 159 0.70 7.43 12.41
C THR A 159 1.13 8.16 13.69
N ILE A 160 0.66 9.41 13.87
CA ILE A 160 0.87 10.17 15.10
C ILE A 160 0.18 9.44 16.26
N ARG A 161 0.90 9.21 17.38
CA ARG A 161 0.38 8.50 18.56
C ARG A 161 -0.95 9.06 19.09
N LYS A 162 -1.11 10.41 19.08
CA LYS A 162 -2.37 11.05 19.45
C LYS A 162 -3.55 10.52 18.64
N HIS A 163 -3.39 10.40 17.32
CA HIS A 163 -4.45 9.90 16.44
C HIS A 163 -4.73 8.41 16.62
N ILE A 164 -3.71 7.61 16.96
CA ILE A 164 -3.92 6.20 17.33
C ILE A 164 -4.76 6.11 18.61
N TRP A 165 -4.48 6.97 19.58
CA TRP A 165 -5.21 7.01 20.84
C TRP A 165 -6.67 7.45 20.66
N GLU A 166 -6.91 8.52 19.88
CA GLU A 166 -8.24 9.03 19.55
C GLU A 166 -9.09 8.00 18.77
N ARG A 167 -8.47 7.23 17.89
CA ARG A 167 -9.14 6.23 17.03
C ARG A 167 -9.24 4.84 17.67
N GLY A 168 -8.41 4.57 18.68
CA GLY A 168 -8.30 3.28 19.33
C GLY A 168 -7.56 2.21 18.51
N PHE A 169 -6.98 2.56 17.34
CA PHE A 169 -6.17 1.65 16.51
C PHE A 169 -5.28 2.39 15.50
N ASP A 170 -4.25 1.71 15.03
CA ASP A 170 -3.41 2.18 13.92
C ASP A 170 -3.98 1.65 12.60
N HIS A 171 -4.52 2.54 11.78
CA HIS A 171 -5.19 2.20 10.54
C HIS A 171 -4.23 1.73 9.44
N THR A 172 -2.99 2.28 9.35
CA THR A 172 -1.98 1.85 8.37
C THR A 172 -1.42 0.47 8.73
N LEU A 173 -1.17 0.23 10.02
CA LEU A 173 -0.77 -1.08 10.50
C LEU A 173 -1.88 -2.14 10.27
N ARG A 174 -3.14 -1.77 10.53
CA ARG A 174 -4.28 -2.65 10.24
C ARG A 174 -4.38 -2.96 8.74
N LEU A 175 -4.22 -1.97 7.90
CA LEU A 175 -4.24 -2.12 6.45
C LEU A 175 -3.12 -3.07 5.98
N CYS A 176 -1.89 -2.92 6.47
CA CYS A 176 -0.77 -3.82 6.15
C CYS A 176 -1.03 -5.26 6.59
N PHE A 177 -1.65 -5.46 7.76
CA PHE A 177 -2.03 -6.79 8.23
C PHE A 177 -3.01 -7.50 7.28
N GLU A 178 -4.06 -6.80 6.83
CA GLU A 178 -5.03 -7.38 5.91
C GLU A 178 -4.44 -7.55 4.49
N LEU A 179 -3.55 -6.64 4.05
CA LEU A 179 -2.80 -6.77 2.80
C LEU A 179 -1.87 -7.99 2.80
N GLU A 180 -1.11 -8.23 3.88
CA GLU A 180 -0.27 -9.42 4.02
C GLU A 180 -1.12 -10.68 3.84
N LYS A 181 -2.26 -10.76 4.53
CA LYS A 181 -3.19 -11.89 4.46
C LYS A 181 -3.74 -12.11 3.04
N PHE A 182 -4.09 -11.01 2.34
CA PHE A 182 -4.63 -11.06 0.98
C PHE A 182 -3.57 -11.46 -0.05
N LEU A 183 -2.38 -10.89 0.04
CA LEU A 183 -1.31 -11.04 -0.95
C LEU A 183 -0.53 -12.36 -0.78
N SER A 184 -0.30 -12.82 0.45
CA SER A 184 0.51 -14.02 0.72
C SER A 184 0.02 -15.22 -0.07
N LYS A 185 -1.27 -15.52 -0.02
CA LYS A 185 -1.87 -16.67 -0.73
C LYS A 185 -1.76 -16.58 -2.26
N ARG A 186 -1.72 -15.35 -2.80
CA ARG A 186 -1.70 -15.08 -4.24
C ARG A 186 -0.30 -15.06 -4.80
N LEU A 187 0.63 -14.43 -4.08
CA LEU A 187 2.02 -14.24 -4.51
C LEU A 187 2.92 -15.43 -4.19
N GLU A 188 2.55 -16.29 -3.23
CA GLU A 188 3.23 -17.55 -2.97
C GLU A 188 3.33 -18.44 -4.23
N LYS A 189 2.28 -18.46 -5.05
CA LYS A 189 2.26 -19.17 -6.33
C LYS A 189 3.25 -18.60 -7.37
N LEU A 190 3.70 -17.37 -7.18
CA LEU A 190 4.73 -16.71 -8.00
C LEU A 190 6.12 -16.77 -7.35
N GLY A 191 6.27 -17.55 -6.26
CA GLY A 191 7.53 -17.66 -5.52
C GLY A 191 7.90 -16.39 -4.73
N VAL A 192 6.93 -15.54 -4.38
CA VAL A 192 7.16 -14.29 -3.66
C VAL A 192 6.55 -14.37 -2.26
N LYS A 193 7.39 -14.25 -1.24
CA LYS A 193 6.99 -14.16 0.16
C LYS A 193 6.52 -12.74 0.47
N VAL A 194 5.40 -12.59 1.16
CA VAL A 194 4.89 -11.30 1.62
C VAL A 194 4.83 -11.28 3.13
N GLU A 195 5.34 -10.20 3.72
CA GLU A 195 5.20 -9.94 5.15
C GLU A 195 5.06 -8.43 5.39
N TYR A 196 4.42 -8.02 6.49
CA TYR A 196 4.46 -6.62 6.91
C TYR A 196 5.46 -6.44 8.05
N GLU A 197 6.15 -5.30 8.04
CA GLU A 197 7.07 -4.92 9.11
C GLU A 197 6.89 -3.45 9.51
N ASP A 198 6.74 -3.21 10.81
CA ASP A 198 6.70 -1.86 11.39
C ASP A 198 8.14 -1.32 11.53
N LEU A 199 8.77 -1.06 10.36
CA LEU A 199 10.18 -0.64 10.25
C LEU A 199 10.42 0.79 10.70
N LEU A 200 9.43 1.65 10.53
CA LEU A 200 9.58 3.08 10.72
C LEU A 200 9.02 3.55 12.07
N VAL A 201 9.64 4.56 12.63
CA VAL A 201 9.14 5.28 13.80
C VAL A 201 9.01 6.76 13.48
N ARG A 202 7.99 7.41 14.04
CA ARG A 202 7.86 8.87 13.96
C ARG A 202 8.63 9.51 15.10
N LYS A 203 9.64 10.35 14.77
CA LYS A 203 10.52 11.00 15.73
C LYS A 203 9.95 12.31 16.29
N ASN A 204 9.15 13.04 15.51
CA ASN A 204 8.65 14.37 15.90
C ASN A 204 7.14 14.38 16.17
N LYS A 205 6.77 15.06 17.28
CA LYS A 205 5.39 15.19 17.75
C LYS A 205 4.60 16.33 17.09
N THR A 206 5.24 17.28 16.40
CA THR A 206 4.60 18.52 15.96
C THR A 206 4.61 18.70 14.45
N VAL A 207 3.40 18.69 13.87
CA VAL A 207 3.12 19.35 12.59
C VAL A 207 2.60 20.74 12.95
N GLN A 208 3.40 21.79 12.78
CA GLN A 208 2.90 23.15 12.87
C GLN A 208 2.07 23.47 11.62
N VAL A 209 0.80 23.77 11.83
CA VAL A 209 -0.12 24.24 10.79
C VAL A 209 0.32 25.64 10.38
N GLY A 210 0.44 25.91 9.07
CA GLY A 210 0.72 27.26 8.55
C GLY A 210 2.04 27.47 7.81
N LYS A 211 2.91 26.46 7.66
CA LYS A 211 4.21 26.62 7.00
C LYS A 211 4.22 26.40 5.50
N VAL A 212 5.14 27.10 4.79
CA VAL A 212 5.39 27.04 3.35
C VAL A 212 5.82 25.64 2.93
N LYS A 213 5.47 25.20 1.70
CA LYS A 213 5.74 23.87 1.12
C LYS A 213 7.18 23.37 1.35
N LYS A 214 8.19 24.25 1.24
CA LYS A 214 9.63 23.94 1.40
C LYS A 214 10.01 23.58 2.86
N GLU A 215 9.38 24.23 3.84
CA GLU A 215 9.56 23.92 5.26
C GLU A 215 8.86 22.63 5.68
N ARG A 216 7.71 22.33 5.08
CA ARG A 216 7.02 21.05 5.28
C ARG A 216 7.88 19.87 4.80
N MET A 217 8.58 19.99 3.67
CA MET A 217 9.51 18.98 3.18
C MET A 217 10.69 18.77 4.13
N ARG A 218 11.34 19.84 4.62
CA ARG A 218 12.43 19.74 5.60
C ARG A 218 12.00 19.13 6.94
N GLN A 219 10.78 19.44 7.39
CA GLN A 219 10.22 18.85 8.61
C GLN A 219 9.84 17.38 8.42
N ALA A 220 9.36 17.02 7.24
CA ALA A 220 9.06 15.64 6.91
C ALA A 220 10.32 14.76 6.91
N GLU A 221 11.47 15.28 6.44
CA GLU A 221 12.76 14.57 6.45
C GLU A 221 13.24 14.20 7.86
N LYS A 222 12.92 14.99 8.86
CA LYS A 222 13.24 14.73 10.28
C LYS A 222 12.13 13.95 11.02
N ALA A 223 11.03 13.64 10.33
CA ALA A 223 9.86 13.08 10.98
C ALA A 223 9.97 11.58 11.26
N TYR A 224 10.79 10.86 10.50
CA TYR A 224 10.88 9.41 10.57
C TYR A 224 12.27 8.92 10.95
N GLY A 225 12.37 7.68 11.37
CA GLY A 225 13.62 6.94 11.62
C GLY A 225 13.36 5.45 11.52
N ILE A 226 14.41 4.67 11.32
CA ILE A 226 14.34 3.21 11.41
C ILE A 226 14.16 2.82 12.88
N ARG A 227 13.31 1.86 13.14
CA ARG A 227 13.12 1.28 14.48
C ARG A 227 14.36 0.47 14.88
N ASP A 228 14.79 0.62 16.13
CA ASP A 228 15.98 -0.07 16.63
C ASP A 228 15.93 -1.57 16.40
N GLY A 229 17.06 -2.13 15.97
CA GLY A 229 17.24 -3.55 15.67
C GLY A 229 16.55 -4.02 14.37
N MET A 230 16.01 -3.11 13.54
CA MET A 230 15.52 -3.41 12.20
C MET A 230 16.63 -3.21 11.17
N LYS A 231 16.65 -4.07 10.15
CA LYS A 231 17.60 -4.00 9.03
C LYS A 231 16.85 -4.00 7.71
N ILE A 232 17.40 -3.30 6.74
CA ILE A 232 16.97 -3.34 5.35
C ILE A 232 17.69 -4.50 4.67
N GLU A 233 16.94 -5.33 3.97
CA GLU A 233 17.44 -6.51 3.26
C GLU A 233 17.56 -6.20 1.76
N ASN A 234 18.62 -6.66 1.14
CA ASN A 234 18.80 -6.58 -0.32
C ASN A 234 17.80 -7.49 -1.04
N LYS A 235 17.59 -7.27 -2.34
CA LYS A 235 16.67 -8.05 -3.19
C LYS A 235 15.25 -8.17 -2.60
N THR A 236 14.83 -7.15 -1.89
CA THR A 236 13.52 -7.05 -1.25
C THR A 236 12.80 -5.81 -1.77
N LEU A 237 11.57 -5.99 -2.21
CA LEU A 237 10.69 -4.87 -2.54
C LEU A 237 10.01 -4.37 -1.28
N TYR A 238 10.26 -3.12 -0.91
CA TYR A 238 9.56 -2.44 0.17
C TYR A 238 8.39 -1.65 -0.40
N ILE A 239 7.20 -1.86 0.15
CA ILE A 239 6.00 -1.10 -0.24
C ILE A 239 5.56 -0.26 0.96
N LEU A 240 5.77 1.07 0.87
CA LEU A 240 5.27 2.02 1.85
C LEU A 240 3.76 2.15 1.72
N VAL A 241 3.03 1.86 2.80
CA VAL A 241 1.56 1.84 2.81
C VAL A 241 1.02 3.00 3.62
N ASP A 242 0.13 3.80 3.01
CA ASP A 242 -0.62 4.87 3.68
C ASP A 242 -2.10 4.84 3.26
N ASP A 243 -2.95 5.60 3.93
CA ASP A 243 -4.37 5.69 3.57
C ASP A 243 -4.61 6.72 2.46
N VAL A 244 -4.08 7.92 2.59
CA VAL A 244 -4.31 9.02 1.63
C VAL A 244 -3.03 9.82 1.42
N THR A 245 -2.67 10.03 0.17
CA THR A 245 -1.58 10.93 -0.19
C THR A 245 -2.09 12.18 -0.91
N THR A 246 -1.49 13.33 -0.60
CA THR A 246 -1.73 14.63 -1.28
C THR A 246 -0.50 15.01 -2.11
N THR A 247 0.53 15.48 -1.43
CA THR A 247 1.80 15.93 -2.04
C THR A 247 2.87 14.83 -2.08
N GLY A 248 2.62 13.68 -1.50
CA GLY A 248 3.60 12.60 -1.35
C GLY A 248 4.74 12.89 -0.37
N ALA A 249 4.75 14.06 0.31
CA ALA A 249 5.87 14.48 1.16
C ALA A 249 6.19 13.49 2.29
N SER A 250 5.18 12.91 2.92
CA SER A 250 5.36 11.91 3.99
C SER A 250 5.96 10.60 3.43
N LEU A 251 5.47 10.14 2.29
CA LEU A 251 5.98 8.96 1.61
C LEU A 251 7.43 9.16 1.15
N ALA A 252 7.72 10.30 0.49
CA ALA A 252 9.07 10.64 0.05
C ALA A 252 10.08 10.72 1.21
N ALA A 253 9.68 11.31 2.34
CA ALA A 253 10.50 11.36 3.54
C ALA A 253 10.78 9.96 4.12
N ALA A 254 9.77 9.08 4.14
CA ALA A 254 9.92 7.70 4.59
C ALA A 254 10.84 6.88 3.66
N LYS A 255 10.70 7.06 2.33
CA LYS A 255 11.60 6.43 1.34
C LYS A 255 13.06 6.78 1.59
N LYS A 256 13.39 8.06 1.81
CA LYS A 256 14.76 8.51 2.11
C LYS A 256 15.36 7.82 3.34
N ILE A 257 14.53 7.48 4.33
CA ILE A 257 14.98 6.81 5.54
C ILE A 257 15.20 5.31 5.34
N LEU A 258 14.39 4.67 4.48
CA LEU A 258 14.54 3.25 4.18
C LEU A 258 15.86 2.95 3.45
N GLN A 259 16.31 3.82 2.54
CA GLN A 259 17.53 3.62 1.74
C GLN A 259 17.62 2.22 1.10
N ALA A 260 16.48 1.68 0.67
CA ALA A 260 16.39 0.39 0.00
C ALA A 260 16.43 0.57 -1.51
N ASP A 261 16.94 -0.44 -2.23
CA ASP A 261 17.08 -0.41 -3.69
C ASP A 261 15.72 -0.31 -4.38
N HIS A 262 14.74 -1.10 -3.93
CA HIS A 262 13.41 -1.15 -4.52
C HIS A 262 12.36 -0.69 -3.52
N VAL A 263 11.75 0.47 -3.78
CA VAL A 263 10.71 1.05 -2.92
C VAL A 263 9.54 1.56 -3.75
N TRP A 264 8.38 0.93 -3.57
CA TRP A 264 7.10 1.41 -4.10
C TRP A 264 6.28 2.10 -3.00
N ALA A 265 5.27 2.85 -3.42
CA ALA A 265 4.25 3.37 -2.52
C ALA A 265 2.88 2.81 -2.87
N ALA A 266 2.06 2.55 -1.86
CA ALA A 266 0.69 2.06 -2.02
C ALA A 266 -0.25 2.83 -1.10
N VAL A 267 -1.32 3.40 -1.67
CA VAL A 267 -2.29 4.22 -0.94
C VAL A 267 -3.72 3.86 -1.31
N LEU A 268 -4.64 4.07 -0.39
CA LEU A 268 -6.06 3.87 -0.71
C LEU A 268 -6.55 4.93 -1.68
N MET A 269 -6.16 6.19 -1.49
CA MET A 269 -6.56 7.30 -2.35
C MET A 269 -5.43 8.30 -2.54
N LYS A 270 -5.42 8.95 -3.72
CA LYS A 270 -4.60 10.13 -3.98
C LYS A 270 -5.50 11.36 -4.11
N GLU A 271 -5.14 12.42 -3.42
CA GLU A 271 -5.79 13.73 -3.58
C GLU A 271 -5.30 14.40 -4.88
N ARG A 272 -6.20 15.07 -5.58
CA ARG A 272 -5.88 15.82 -6.82
C ARG A 272 -5.02 17.03 -6.55
#